data_54fcf5dd3d31cd35c2d6345f5d01d09c
#
_entry.id   54fcf5dd3d31cd35c2d6345f5d01d09c
#
_cell.length_a   1.000
_cell.length_b   1.000
_cell.length_c   1.000
_cell.angle_alpha   90.00
_cell.angle_beta   90.00
_cell.angle_gamma   90.00
#
_symmetry.space_group_name_H-M   'P 1'
#
loop_
_entity.id
_entity.type
_entity.pdbx_description
1 polymer ?
#
loop_
_entity_poly.entity_id
_entity_poly.type
_entity_poly.pdbx_seq_one_letter_code
_entity_poly.pdbx_strand_id
1 'polypeptide(L)'
;MRLLIVKTTSMGDVVHALPALTDICRALPEARVDWLVEQPFAAIPALHPGVQRVLPLAWRKWRHRLLRGETWHAMGELRQLLRASRYALVLDLQGLLKSALWARQAIGPVGGFDRRSAREPLASLLYARTVRVGRELHAVERCRRLAARLLGYPMPGTAPEFGLQPPAPVWGAPDRYAVLIPNASRPEKLWPEARWVAVGRRLHDQGWTPVVLWGSEPEQTLAERIAAGCDGEVPPFLKVREMAAVLAGAQSIIGLDTGFTHLGAALGRPTIGIYCDHDPGLAGVTGSGWVASVGGKGQVPRQQDVLGLLDRQFEQAYCSSTRRGG
;
A
#
# COMPACT_ATOMS: atom_id res chain seq x y z
N MET A 1 -6.93 21.29 -14.64
CA MET A 1 -5.57 21.50 -14.05
C MET A 1 -4.80 20.18 -14.09
N ARG A 2 -3.49 20.16 -14.46
CA ARG A 2 -2.69 18.91 -14.46
C ARG A 2 -1.77 18.87 -13.25
N LEU A 3 -1.76 17.74 -12.53
CA LEU A 3 -0.96 17.49 -11.33
C LEU A 3 -0.08 16.25 -11.54
N LEU A 4 1.08 16.20 -10.88
CA LEU A 4 1.90 15.02 -10.78
C LEU A 4 2.06 14.64 -9.30
N ILE A 5 1.66 13.43 -8.92
CA ILE A 5 1.99 12.86 -7.63
C ILE A 5 3.30 12.09 -7.77
N VAL A 6 4.23 12.34 -6.85
CA VAL A 6 5.48 11.59 -6.73
C VAL A 6 5.45 10.82 -5.42
N LYS A 7 5.22 9.51 -5.54
CA LYS A 7 5.28 8.56 -4.42
C LYS A 7 5.83 7.24 -4.94
N THR A 8 7.13 7.04 -4.78
CA THR A 8 7.86 6.03 -5.53
C THR A 8 7.98 4.70 -4.81
N THR A 9 8.23 4.69 -3.52
CA THR A 9 8.50 3.51 -2.67
C THR A 9 8.08 3.78 -1.23
N SER A 10 7.88 2.79 -0.35
CA SER A 10 7.69 1.38 -0.66
C SER A 10 6.25 1.10 -1.10
N MET A 11 5.87 -0.16 -1.32
CA MET A 11 4.50 -0.54 -1.72
C MET A 11 3.46 0.01 -0.74
N GLY A 12 3.64 -0.21 0.58
CA GLY A 12 2.74 0.33 1.61
C GLY A 12 2.66 1.86 1.58
N ASP A 13 3.80 2.54 1.37
CA ASP A 13 3.82 4.01 1.23
C ASP A 13 3.00 4.49 0.02
N VAL A 14 3.02 3.74 -1.10
CA VAL A 14 2.20 4.04 -2.29
C VAL A 14 0.72 3.91 -1.96
N VAL A 15 0.33 2.82 -1.28
CA VAL A 15 -1.04 2.61 -0.81
C VAL A 15 -1.48 3.74 0.12
N HIS A 16 -0.66 4.14 1.09
CA HIS A 16 -0.96 5.21 2.04
C HIS A 16 -1.16 6.59 1.40
N ALA A 17 -0.72 6.78 0.16
CA ALA A 17 -0.91 8.05 -0.55
C ALA A 17 -2.20 8.10 -1.40
N LEU A 18 -2.88 6.96 -1.61
CA LEU A 18 -4.12 6.89 -2.40
C LEU A 18 -5.25 7.77 -1.83
N PRO A 19 -5.49 7.85 -0.51
CA PRO A 19 -6.52 8.73 0.03
C PRO A 19 -6.28 10.21 -0.26
N ALA A 20 -5.03 10.65 -0.38
CA ALA A 20 -4.74 12.01 -0.80
C ALA A 20 -5.17 12.25 -2.27
N LEU A 21 -5.04 11.25 -3.15
CA LEU A 21 -5.54 11.32 -4.52
C LEU A 21 -7.08 11.37 -4.55
N THR A 22 -7.74 10.51 -3.76
CA THR A 22 -9.21 10.53 -3.64
C THR A 22 -9.71 11.90 -3.19
N ASP A 23 -9.08 12.50 -2.18
CA ASP A 23 -9.39 13.85 -1.71
C ASP A 23 -9.18 14.91 -2.82
N ILE A 24 -8.08 14.82 -3.56
CA ILE A 24 -7.80 15.71 -4.71
C ILE A 24 -8.90 15.60 -5.76
N CYS A 25 -9.29 14.39 -6.15
CA CYS A 25 -10.33 14.18 -7.16
C CYS A 25 -11.68 14.75 -6.72
N ARG A 26 -12.01 14.69 -5.43
CA ARG A 26 -13.25 15.26 -4.87
C ARG A 26 -13.21 16.78 -4.79
N ALA A 27 -12.10 17.32 -4.32
CA ALA A 27 -11.95 18.77 -4.13
C ALA A 27 -11.74 19.50 -5.46
N LEU A 28 -11.15 18.84 -6.45
CA LEU A 28 -10.75 19.40 -7.74
C LEU A 28 -11.16 18.45 -8.88
N PRO A 29 -12.47 18.30 -9.21
CA PRO A 29 -12.97 17.31 -10.17
C PRO A 29 -12.33 17.40 -11.57
N GLU A 30 -11.93 18.61 -11.99
CA GLU A 30 -11.28 18.87 -13.28
C GLU A 30 -9.76 18.60 -13.25
N ALA A 31 -9.21 18.14 -12.12
CA ALA A 31 -7.78 17.83 -12.03
C ALA A 31 -7.48 16.54 -12.77
N ARG A 32 -6.43 16.58 -13.60
CA ARG A 32 -5.86 15.41 -14.25
C ARG A 32 -4.57 15.03 -13.52
N VAL A 33 -4.54 13.84 -12.93
CA VAL A 33 -3.43 13.43 -12.07
C VAL A 33 -2.62 12.34 -12.75
N ASP A 34 -1.33 12.62 -12.94
CA ASP A 34 -0.32 11.62 -13.31
C ASP A 34 0.39 11.14 -12.02
N TRP A 35 0.94 9.93 -12.02
CA TRP A 35 1.62 9.36 -10.85
C TRP A 35 2.98 8.78 -11.21
N LEU A 36 4.06 9.27 -10.59
CA LEU A 36 5.41 8.72 -10.69
C LEU A 36 5.64 7.70 -9.55
N VAL A 37 5.95 6.46 -9.93
CA VAL A 37 6.09 5.33 -9.00
C VAL A 37 7.15 4.34 -9.49
N GLU A 38 7.82 3.62 -8.58
CA GLU A 38 8.70 2.50 -8.98
C GLU A 38 7.94 1.43 -9.76
N GLN A 39 8.55 0.95 -10.83
CA GLN A 39 7.97 0.00 -11.79
C GLN A 39 7.27 -1.21 -11.14
N PRO A 40 7.82 -1.88 -10.10
CA PRO A 40 7.13 -3.00 -9.47
C PRO A 40 5.79 -2.65 -8.81
N PHE A 41 5.57 -1.38 -8.48
CA PHE A 41 4.36 -0.91 -7.80
C PHE A 41 3.39 -0.15 -8.72
N ALA A 42 3.71 -0.05 -10.01
CA ALA A 42 2.94 0.72 -10.99
C ALA A 42 1.47 0.28 -11.11
N ALA A 43 1.19 -1.00 -10.86
CA ALA A 43 -0.15 -1.54 -10.88
C ALA A 43 -1.08 -0.93 -9.80
N ILE A 44 -0.54 -0.46 -8.66
CA ILE A 44 -1.35 0.04 -7.54
C ILE A 44 -2.05 1.36 -7.88
N PRO A 45 -1.35 2.44 -8.26
CA PRO A 45 -2.02 3.66 -8.64
C PRO A 45 -2.87 3.50 -9.92
N ALA A 46 -2.54 2.53 -10.79
CA ALA A 46 -3.35 2.21 -11.97
C ALA A 46 -4.74 1.62 -11.63
N LEU A 47 -4.96 1.15 -10.41
CA LEU A 47 -6.28 0.71 -9.93
C LEU A 47 -7.18 1.87 -9.49
N HIS A 48 -6.64 3.08 -9.36
CA HIS A 48 -7.43 4.25 -8.96
C HIS A 48 -7.91 5.03 -10.20
N PRO A 49 -9.22 5.22 -10.41
CA PRO A 49 -9.78 5.85 -11.61
C PRO A 49 -9.34 7.32 -11.79
N GLY A 50 -8.94 7.99 -10.72
CA GLY A 50 -8.42 9.36 -10.75
C GLY A 50 -6.99 9.48 -11.31
N VAL A 51 -6.28 8.38 -11.55
CA VAL A 51 -4.96 8.40 -12.18
C VAL A 51 -5.10 8.37 -13.70
N GLN A 52 -4.67 9.43 -14.36
CA GLN A 52 -4.70 9.50 -15.82
C GLN A 52 -3.55 8.71 -16.46
N ARG A 53 -2.33 8.85 -15.92
CA ARG A 53 -1.14 8.14 -16.40
C ARG A 53 -0.28 7.72 -15.22
N VAL A 54 0.17 6.47 -15.25
CA VAL A 54 1.24 5.99 -14.38
C VAL A 54 2.57 6.12 -15.12
N LEU A 55 3.55 6.75 -14.50
CA LEU A 55 4.90 6.94 -15.03
C LEU A 55 5.86 6.03 -14.23
N PRO A 56 6.23 4.85 -14.77
CA PRO A 56 7.05 3.90 -14.05
C PRO A 56 8.52 4.35 -13.99
N LEU A 57 9.07 4.39 -12.76
CA LEU A 57 10.46 4.67 -12.46
C LEU A 57 11.18 3.36 -12.14
N ALA A 58 12.31 3.09 -12.77
CA ALA A 58 13.09 1.87 -12.49
C ALA A 58 14.40 2.17 -11.72
N TRP A 59 14.35 3.12 -10.76
CA TRP A 59 15.53 3.57 -10.03
C TRP A 59 16.25 2.44 -9.28
N ARG A 60 15.51 1.49 -8.72
CA ARG A 60 16.08 0.31 -8.04
C ARG A 60 16.99 -0.52 -8.97
N LYS A 61 16.64 -0.61 -10.27
CA LYS A 61 17.43 -1.28 -11.30
C LYS A 61 18.57 -0.38 -11.79
N TRP A 62 18.27 0.88 -12.08
CA TRP A 62 19.20 1.82 -12.68
C TRP A 62 20.41 2.12 -11.80
N ARG A 63 20.22 2.35 -10.51
CA ARG A 63 21.30 2.67 -9.56
C ARG A 63 22.42 1.64 -9.50
N HIS A 64 22.18 0.41 -9.89
CA HIS A 64 23.18 -0.67 -9.98
C HIS A 64 23.79 -0.83 -11.37
N ARG A 65 23.38 -0.02 -12.36
CA ARG A 65 23.76 -0.11 -13.76
C ARG A 65 24.09 1.24 -14.39
N LEU A 66 24.55 2.20 -13.58
CA LEU A 66 24.81 3.58 -14.04
C LEU A 66 25.94 3.68 -15.08
N LEU A 67 26.81 2.67 -15.22
CA LEU A 67 27.85 2.62 -16.24
C LEU A 67 27.34 2.12 -17.61
N ARG A 68 26.07 1.73 -17.73
CA ARG A 68 25.48 1.23 -18.98
C ARG A 68 24.74 2.34 -19.72
N GLY A 69 25.02 2.52 -21.01
CA GLY A 69 24.34 3.49 -21.87
C GLY A 69 22.82 3.31 -21.94
N GLU A 70 22.34 2.05 -21.94
CA GLU A 70 20.91 1.71 -21.90
C GLU A 70 20.19 2.32 -20.69
N THR A 71 20.88 2.40 -19.54
CA THR A 71 20.33 3.01 -18.33
C THR A 71 20.07 4.50 -18.52
N TRP A 72 21.02 5.20 -19.12
CA TRP A 72 20.89 6.64 -19.40
C TRP A 72 19.83 6.90 -20.46
N HIS A 73 19.73 6.03 -21.46
CA HIS A 73 18.65 6.12 -22.46
C HIS A 73 17.27 6.00 -21.81
N ALA A 74 17.03 4.95 -21.00
CA ALA A 74 15.78 4.75 -20.27
C ALA A 74 15.45 5.90 -19.28
N MET A 75 16.47 6.45 -18.61
CA MET A 75 16.31 7.65 -17.76
C MET A 75 15.93 8.88 -18.60
N GLY A 76 16.52 9.00 -19.80
CA GLY A 76 16.18 10.05 -20.77
C GLY A 76 14.74 9.97 -21.26
N GLU A 77 14.27 8.78 -21.60
CA GLU A 77 12.88 8.54 -22.00
C GLU A 77 11.88 8.93 -20.89
N LEU A 78 12.11 8.50 -19.64
CA LEU A 78 11.28 8.89 -18.52
C LEU A 78 11.29 10.42 -18.31
N ARG A 79 12.47 11.06 -18.45
CA ARG A 79 12.59 12.51 -18.37
C ARG A 79 11.77 13.19 -19.47
N GLN A 80 11.77 12.68 -20.69
CA GLN A 80 10.96 13.19 -21.79
C GLN A 80 9.48 13.08 -21.46
N LEU A 81 9.02 11.93 -20.94
CA LEU A 81 7.64 11.73 -20.52
C LEU A 81 7.22 12.72 -19.41
N LEU A 82 8.06 12.96 -18.41
CA LEU A 82 7.85 13.94 -17.35
C LEU A 82 7.75 15.38 -17.89
N ARG A 83 8.51 15.68 -18.96
CA ARG A 83 8.56 17.01 -19.59
C ARG A 83 7.50 17.19 -20.71
N ALA A 84 6.84 16.11 -21.13
CA ALA A 84 5.79 16.17 -22.15
C ALA A 84 4.54 16.94 -21.70
N SER A 85 4.43 17.26 -20.41
CA SER A 85 3.29 18.00 -19.85
C SER A 85 3.79 19.09 -18.91
N ARG A 86 3.06 20.22 -18.90
CA ARG A 86 3.23 21.24 -17.87
C ARG A 86 2.28 20.95 -16.72
N TYR A 87 2.84 20.79 -15.53
CA TYR A 87 2.08 20.56 -14.29
C TYR A 87 1.85 21.87 -13.55
N ALA A 88 0.63 22.10 -13.11
CA ALA A 88 0.31 23.23 -12.23
C ALA A 88 1.01 23.07 -10.88
N LEU A 89 1.18 21.79 -10.44
CA LEU A 89 1.95 21.43 -9.26
C LEU A 89 2.44 19.98 -9.37
N VAL A 90 3.68 19.75 -8.94
CA VAL A 90 4.27 18.44 -8.71
C VAL A 90 4.28 18.21 -7.19
N LEU A 91 3.51 17.24 -6.70
CA LEU A 91 3.37 16.92 -5.28
C LEU A 91 4.31 15.78 -4.90
N ASP A 92 5.41 16.07 -4.22
CA ASP A 92 6.27 15.02 -3.65
C ASP A 92 5.72 14.59 -2.27
N LEU A 93 4.92 13.52 -2.28
CA LEU A 93 4.36 12.89 -1.07
C LEU A 93 5.35 11.92 -0.39
N GLN A 94 6.57 11.78 -0.94
CA GLN A 94 7.59 10.88 -0.42
C GLN A 94 8.53 11.58 0.59
N GLY A 95 9.05 12.75 0.25
CA GLY A 95 9.97 13.51 1.09
C GLY A 95 11.38 12.90 1.19
N LEU A 96 11.87 12.24 0.13
CA LEU A 96 13.23 11.72 0.00
C LEU A 96 13.99 12.50 -1.07
N LEU A 97 15.31 12.60 -0.94
CA LEU A 97 16.15 13.29 -1.92
C LEU A 97 15.98 12.71 -3.32
N LYS A 98 15.93 11.37 -3.43
CA LYS A 98 15.70 10.70 -4.72
C LYS A 98 14.36 11.07 -5.35
N SER A 99 13.27 11.17 -4.56
CA SER A 99 11.95 11.56 -5.09
C SER A 99 11.93 13.02 -5.51
N ALA A 100 12.55 13.89 -4.72
CA ALA A 100 12.69 15.31 -5.05
C ALA A 100 13.50 15.57 -6.33
N LEU A 101 14.59 14.82 -6.55
CA LEU A 101 15.38 14.90 -7.77
C LEU A 101 14.58 14.48 -9.01
N TRP A 102 13.78 13.43 -8.92
CA TRP A 102 12.90 13.02 -10.01
C TRP A 102 11.72 13.98 -10.21
N ALA A 103 11.14 14.51 -9.13
CA ALA A 103 10.10 15.54 -9.19
C ALA A 103 10.57 16.78 -9.97
N ARG A 104 11.82 17.19 -9.78
CA ARG A 104 12.46 18.31 -10.47
C ARG A 104 12.68 18.09 -11.98
N GLN A 105 12.56 16.85 -12.48
CA GLN A 105 12.64 16.59 -13.92
C GLN A 105 11.34 17.01 -14.65
N ALA A 106 10.21 17.08 -13.95
CA ALA A 106 8.94 17.53 -14.51
C ALA A 106 8.91 19.07 -14.67
N ILE A 107 8.09 19.55 -15.61
CA ILE A 107 7.88 21.00 -15.83
C ILE A 107 6.73 21.47 -14.93
N GLY A 108 7.06 22.20 -13.89
CA GLY A 108 6.11 22.79 -12.94
C GLY A 108 6.75 23.06 -11.58
N PRO A 109 6.10 23.84 -10.72
CA PRO A 109 6.57 24.05 -9.34
C PRO A 109 6.47 22.74 -8.56
N VAL A 110 7.50 22.39 -7.79
CA VAL A 110 7.51 21.20 -6.92
C VAL A 110 7.11 21.61 -5.51
N GLY A 111 6.13 20.93 -4.93
CA GLY A 111 5.71 21.07 -3.55
C GLY A 111 5.95 19.81 -2.74
N GLY A 112 6.30 19.94 -1.47
CA GLY A 112 6.59 18.83 -0.59
C GLY A 112 6.67 19.20 0.88
N PHE A 113 7.14 18.28 1.71
CA PHE A 113 7.33 18.49 3.14
C PHE A 113 8.43 19.52 3.42
N ASP A 114 8.28 20.32 4.47
CA ASP A 114 9.33 21.20 4.94
C ASP A 114 10.52 20.40 5.54
N ARG A 115 11.60 21.10 5.91
CA ARG A 115 12.82 20.50 6.45
C ARG A 115 12.58 19.65 7.72
N ARG A 116 11.58 20.02 8.54
CA ARG A 116 11.27 19.31 9.79
C ARG A 116 10.36 18.12 9.58
N SER A 117 9.60 18.12 8.50
CA SER A 117 8.59 17.10 8.18
C SER A 117 9.08 16.08 7.15
N ALA A 118 9.98 16.46 6.26
CA ALA A 118 10.55 15.57 5.25
C ALA A 118 11.29 14.40 5.90
N ARG A 119 11.21 13.22 5.28
CA ARG A 119 11.93 12.03 5.73
C ARG A 119 13.44 12.24 5.64
N GLU A 120 13.89 12.87 4.55
CA GLU A 120 15.24 13.39 4.36
C GLU A 120 15.16 14.93 4.29
N PRO A 121 15.67 15.66 5.29
CA PRO A 121 15.53 17.12 5.37
C PRO A 121 16.05 17.87 4.14
N LEU A 122 17.10 17.36 3.47
CA LEU A 122 17.68 17.98 2.28
C LEU A 122 16.73 17.98 1.07
N ALA A 123 15.74 17.08 1.03
CA ALA A 123 14.74 17.07 -0.04
C ALA A 123 13.97 18.40 -0.12
N SER A 124 13.74 19.05 1.04
CA SER A 124 12.99 20.31 1.11
C SER A 124 13.67 21.47 0.37
N LEU A 125 14.98 21.42 0.17
CA LEU A 125 15.73 22.42 -0.58
C LEU A 125 15.43 22.40 -2.09
N LEU A 126 14.86 21.29 -2.58
CA LEU A 126 14.49 21.10 -3.97
C LEU A 126 13.04 21.52 -4.27
N TYR A 127 12.27 21.91 -3.27
CA TYR A 127 10.87 22.29 -3.41
C TYR A 127 10.69 23.81 -3.52
N ALA A 128 9.84 24.24 -4.45
CA ALA A 128 9.41 25.63 -4.58
C ALA A 128 8.38 26.02 -3.50
N ARG A 129 7.63 25.02 -2.99
CA ARG A 129 6.63 25.19 -1.93
C ARG A 129 6.82 24.11 -0.88
N THR A 130 6.89 24.46 0.38
CA THR A 130 7.03 23.53 1.48
C THR A 130 5.91 23.66 2.49
N VAL A 131 5.50 22.55 3.07
CA VAL A 131 4.44 22.50 4.09
C VAL A 131 4.93 21.69 5.29
N ARG A 132 4.68 22.24 6.48
CA ARG A 132 4.95 21.54 7.73
C ARG A 132 3.80 20.57 8.05
N VAL A 133 4.13 19.28 8.21
CA VAL A 133 3.20 18.23 8.62
C VAL A 133 3.89 17.36 9.67
N GLY A 134 3.28 17.16 10.84
CA GLY A 134 3.86 16.42 11.94
C GLY A 134 4.30 15.01 11.56
N ARG A 135 5.44 14.57 12.13
CA ARG A 135 5.98 13.22 11.88
C ARG A 135 5.31 12.15 12.74
N GLU A 136 4.65 12.56 13.79
CA GLU A 136 3.86 11.74 14.71
C GLU A 136 2.53 11.27 14.12
N LEU A 137 2.09 11.91 13.04
CA LEU A 137 0.84 11.57 12.37
C LEU A 137 0.99 10.30 11.54
N HIS A 138 -0.12 9.57 11.43
CA HIS A 138 -0.21 8.40 10.55
C HIS A 138 0.14 8.75 9.09
N ALA A 139 0.81 7.83 8.38
CA ALA A 139 1.32 8.05 7.02
C ALA A 139 0.25 8.50 6.02
N VAL A 140 -0.97 7.96 6.10
CA VAL A 140 -2.14 8.37 5.31
C VAL A 140 -2.48 9.83 5.57
N GLU A 141 -2.61 10.20 6.85
CA GLU A 141 -2.96 11.54 7.26
C GLU A 141 -1.91 12.57 6.82
N ARG A 142 -0.64 12.21 6.90
CA ARG A 142 0.46 13.05 6.41
C ARG A 142 0.34 13.35 4.92
N CYS A 143 0.03 12.36 4.10
CA CYS A 143 -0.15 12.54 2.66
C CYS A 143 -1.36 13.44 2.35
N ARG A 144 -2.51 13.20 3.01
CA ARG A 144 -3.74 13.99 2.87
C ARG A 144 -3.52 15.46 3.25
N ARG A 145 -2.93 15.73 4.42
CA ARG A 145 -2.64 17.10 4.90
C ARG A 145 -1.66 17.85 4.00
N LEU A 146 -0.62 17.17 3.51
CA LEU A 146 0.32 17.78 2.59
C LEU A 146 -0.37 18.20 1.29
N ALA A 147 -1.16 17.31 0.68
CA ALA A 147 -1.89 17.58 -0.54
C ALA A 147 -2.90 18.74 -0.36
N ALA A 148 -3.70 18.69 0.70
CA ALA A 148 -4.70 19.72 1.00
C ALA A 148 -4.07 21.11 1.13
N ARG A 149 -2.98 21.23 1.90
CA ARG A 149 -2.30 22.52 2.11
C ARG A 149 -1.59 23.04 0.87
N LEU A 150 -0.99 22.15 0.06
CA LEU A 150 -0.31 22.56 -1.17
C LEU A 150 -1.29 23.01 -2.25
N LEU A 151 -2.47 22.42 -2.30
CA LEU A 151 -3.51 22.70 -3.32
C LEU A 151 -4.57 23.70 -2.84
N GLY A 152 -4.59 24.03 -1.54
CA GLY A 152 -5.48 25.05 -0.98
C GLY A 152 -6.92 24.61 -0.76
N TYR A 153 -7.21 23.30 -0.64
CA TYR A 153 -8.53 22.81 -0.29
C TYR A 153 -8.62 22.45 1.21
N PRO A 154 -9.82 22.53 1.81
CA PRO A 154 -10.01 22.17 3.21
C PRO A 154 -9.78 20.66 3.41
N MET A 155 -9.02 20.29 4.45
CA MET A 155 -8.80 18.90 4.79
C MET A 155 -10.14 18.21 5.10
N PRO A 156 -10.53 17.11 4.40
CA PRO A 156 -11.77 16.42 4.71
C PRO A 156 -11.74 15.80 6.11
N GLY A 157 -12.81 16.02 6.89
CA GLY A 157 -12.98 15.42 8.22
C GLY A 157 -13.42 13.95 8.18
N THR A 158 -13.64 13.39 6.99
CA THR A 158 -14.08 12.01 6.81
C THR A 158 -12.92 11.01 6.91
N ALA A 159 -13.24 9.76 7.21
CA ALA A 159 -12.29 8.65 7.16
C ALA A 159 -11.59 8.58 5.78
N PRO A 160 -10.34 8.09 5.72
CA PRO A 160 -9.62 7.98 4.47
C PRO A 160 -10.27 6.97 3.52
N GLU A 161 -10.50 7.37 2.27
CA GLU A 161 -10.99 6.49 1.21
C GLU A 161 -9.91 6.29 0.16
N PHE A 162 -9.68 5.04 -0.21
CA PHE A 162 -8.56 4.67 -1.11
C PHE A 162 -8.92 4.71 -2.58
N GLY A 163 -10.22 4.69 -2.92
CA GLY A 163 -10.72 4.85 -4.29
C GLY A 163 -10.31 3.76 -5.28
N LEU A 164 -9.83 2.62 -4.79
CA LEU A 164 -9.36 1.53 -5.64
C LEU A 164 -10.52 0.77 -6.27
N GLN A 165 -10.37 0.43 -7.55
CA GLN A 165 -11.24 -0.50 -8.28
C GLN A 165 -10.53 -1.85 -8.37
N PRO A 166 -11.08 -2.92 -7.76
CA PRO A 166 -10.46 -4.23 -7.82
C PRO A 166 -10.42 -4.74 -9.26
N PRO A 167 -9.31 -5.35 -9.69
CA PRO A 167 -9.24 -5.97 -11.01
C PRO A 167 -10.06 -7.26 -11.05
N ALA A 168 -10.40 -7.71 -12.27
CA ALA A 168 -11.06 -9.00 -12.46
C ALA A 168 -10.17 -10.14 -11.93
N PRO A 169 -10.78 -11.21 -11.35
CA PRO A 169 -10.05 -12.39 -10.94
C PRO A 169 -9.30 -13.04 -12.11
N VAL A 170 -8.09 -13.53 -11.85
CA VAL A 170 -7.22 -14.18 -12.85
C VAL A 170 -6.79 -15.59 -12.44
N TRP A 171 -7.11 -15.98 -11.23
CA TRP A 171 -6.86 -17.30 -10.65
C TRP A 171 -8.19 -17.86 -10.15
N GLY A 172 -8.37 -19.20 -10.29
CA GLY A 172 -9.53 -19.91 -9.78
C GLY A 172 -9.46 -20.05 -8.26
N ALA A 173 -9.62 -18.95 -7.54
CA ALA A 173 -9.65 -18.95 -6.09
C ALA A 173 -10.85 -19.77 -5.57
N PRO A 174 -10.75 -20.39 -4.38
CA PRO A 174 -11.88 -21.02 -3.71
C PRO A 174 -13.06 -20.06 -3.52
N ASP A 175 -14.28 -20.58 -3.47
CA ASP A 175 -15.48 -19.75 -3.31
C ASP A 175 -15.46 -18.90 -2.02
N ARG A 176 -14.92 -19.46 -0.95
CA ARG A 176 -14.79 -18.79 0.35
C ARG A 176 -13.37 -18.98 0.88
N TYR A 177 -12.60 -17.93 0.91
CA TYR A 177 -11.20 -17.99 1.34
C TYR A 177 -10.78 -16.78 2.17
N ALA A 178 -9.74 -17.01 2.97
CA ALA A 178 -9.01 -15.94 3.66
C ALA A 178 -7.55 -15.97 3.23
N VAL A 179 -6.95 -14.79 3.15
CA VAL A 179 -5.57 -14.64 2.68
C VAL A 179 -4.61 -14.52 3.86
N LEU A 180 -3.55 -15.32 3.84
CA LEU A 180 -2.42 -15.24 4.75
C LEU A 180 -1.21 -14.64 4.03
N ILE A 181 -0.56 -13.62 4.65
CA ILE A 181 0.62 -12.94 4.09
C ILE A 181 1.77 -13.08 5.10
N PRO A 182 2.46 -14.25 5.12
CA PRO A 182 3.47 -14.57 6.14
C PRO A 182 4.85 -13.98 5.86
N ASN A 183 5.05 -13.36 4.69
CA ASN A 183 6.35 -12.92 4.22
C ASN A 183 6.57 -11.42 4.42
N ALA A 184 7.78 -11.04 4.76
CA ALA A 184 8.21 -9.65 4.90
C ALA A 184 9.65 -9.46 4.42
N SER A 185 10.00 -8.22 4.06
CA SER A 185 11.32 -7.88 3.49
C SER A 185 12.48 -7.95 4.50
N ARG A 186 12.20 -8.08 5.81
CA ARG A 186 13.19 -8.11 6.88
C ARG A 186 12.87 -9.24 7.87
N PRO A 187 13.89 -10.00 8.33
CA PRO A 187 13.70 -11.09 9.29
C PRO A 187 13.02 -10.67 10.60
N GLU A 188 13.29 -9.45 11.09
CA GLU A 188 12.74 -8.93 12.35
C GLU A 188 11.21 -8.72 12.29
N LYS A 189 10.65 -8.68 11.09
CA LYS A 189 9.21 -8.56 10.87
C LYS A 189 8.50 -9.91 10.82
N LEU A 190 9.23 -11.02 10.72
CA LEU A 190 8.64 -12.35 10.55
C LEU A 190 7.94 -12.83 11.82
N TRP A 191 6.88 -13.59 11.63
CA TRP A 191 6.11 -14.24 12.68
C TRP A 191 6.26 -15.76 12.57
N PRO A 192 6.35 -16.51 13.69
CA PRO A 192 6.65 -17.94 13.67
C PRO A 192 5.66 -18.76 12.81
N GLU A 193 6.18 -19.72 12.03
CA GLU A 193 5.42 -20.58 11.12
C GLU A 193 4.27 -21.32 11.83
N ALA A 194 4.53 -21.91 13.01
CA ALA A 194 3.52 -22.64 13.77
C ALA A 194 2.30 -21.76 14.15
N ARG A 195 2.51 -20.46 14.34
CA ARG A 195 1.42 -19.51 14.64
C ARG A 195 0.57 -19.23 13.41
N TRP A 196 1.19 -19.18 12.21
CA TRP A 196 0.46 -19.08 10.93
C TRP A 196 -0.42 -20.30 10.68
N VAL A 197 0.13 -21.51 10.94
CA VAL A 197 -0.63 -22.76 10.84
C VAL A 197 -1.85 -22.74 11.77
N ALA A 198 -1.68 -22.26 13.00
CA ALA A 198 -2.80 -22.18 13.95
C ALA A 198 -3.89 -21.18 13.49
N VAL A 199 -3.50 -20.04 12.91
CA VAL A 199 -4.45 -19.08 12.32
C VAL A 199 -5.14 -19.68 11.12
N GLY A 200 -4.41 -20.39 10.24
CA GLY A 200 -4.97 -21.08 9.08
C GLY A 200 -5.99 -22.13 9.48
N ARG A 201 -5.69 -22.97 10.47
CA ARG A 201 -6.65 -23.97 11.02
C ARG A 201 -7.92 -23.30 11.54
N ARG A 202 -7.79 -22.19 12.28
CA ARG A 202 -8.96 -21.45 12.79
C ARG A 202 -9.83 -20.90 11.67
N LEU A 203 -9.22 -20.49 10.52
CA LEU A 203 -9.96 -20.06 9.33
C LEU A 203 -10.66 -21.26 8.66
N HIS A 204 -9.96 -22.38 8.52
CA HIS A 204 -10.50 -23.62 7.96
C HIS A 204 -11.71 -24.12 8.76
N ASP A 205 -11.63 -24.10 10.10
CA ASP A 205 -12.75 -24.46 11.02
C ASP A 205 -13.98 -23.57 10.83
N GLN A 206 -13.81 -22.36 10.26
CA GLN A 206 -14.91 -21.47 9.87
C GLN A 206 -15.44 -21.72 8.45
N GLY A 207 -14.94 -22.75 7.76
CA GLY A 207 -15.28 -23.06 6.38
C GLY A 207 -14.68 -22.09 5.36
N TRP A 208 -13.55 -21.46 5.68
CA TRP A 208 -12.80 -20.61 4.75
C TRP A 208 -11.48 -21.28 4.39
N THR A 209 -11.20 -21.43 3.11
CA THR A 209 -9.91 -21.96 2.65
C THR A 209 -8.79 -20.94 2.93
N PRO A 210 -7.75 -21.30 3.71
CA PRO A 210 -6.57 -20.43 3.85
C PRO A 210 -5.78 -20.38 2.55
N VAL A 211 -5.60 -19.18 1.99
CA VAL A 211 -4.78 -18.96 0.79
C VAL A 211 -3.50 -18.25 1.20
N VAL A 212 -2.36 -18.90 1.03
CA VAL A 212 -1.06 -18.40 1.52
C VAL A 212 -0.28 -17.76 0.37
N LEU A 213 -0.09 -16.44 0.42
CA LEU A 213 0.61 -15.68 -0.63
C LEU A 213 2.13 -15.77 -0.50
N TRP A 214 2.80 -15.68 -1.66
CA TRP A 214 4.25 -15.68 -1.78
C TRP A 214 4.71 -14.81 -2.95
N GLY A 215 5.99 -14.44 -3.00
CA GLY A 215 6.55 -13.59 -4.05
C GLY A 215 7.97 -13.97 -4.48
N SER A 216 8.58 -14.99 -3.86
CA SER A 216 9.89 -15.54 -4.23
C SER A 216 9.93 -17.04 -3.91
N GLU A 217 10.83 -17.80 -4.54
CA GLU A 217 10.94 -19.26 -4.32
C GLU A 217 11.11 -19.66 -2.83
N PRO A 218 11.97 -18.97 -2.02
CA PRO A 218 12.04 -19.27 -0.59
C PRO A 218 10.72 -19.00 0.14
N GLU A 219 9.97 -17.98 -0.27
CA GLU A 219 8.65 -17.67 0.30
C GLU A 219 7.60 -18.70 -0.13
N GLN A 220 7.69 -19.25 -1.33
CA GLN A 220 6.82 -20.34 -1.80
C GLN A 220 6.96 -21.57 -0.91
N THR A 221 8.20 -22.00 -0.63
CA THR A 221 8.45 -23.14 0.26
C THR A 221 7.84 -22.96 1.65
N LEU A 222 7.92 -21.74 2.21
CA LEU A 222 7.25 -21.42 3.47
C LEU A 222 5.73 -21.46 3.34
N ALA A 223 5.18 -20.91 2.25
CA ALA A 223 3.74 -20.89 2.00
C ALA A 223 3.16 -22.31 1.87
N GLU A 224 3.87 -23.20 1.17
CA GLU A 224 3.50 -24.62 1.02
C GLU A 224 3.46 -25.35 2.37
N ARG A 225 4.45 -25.12 3.25
CA ARG A 225 4.46 -25.73 4.59
C ARG A 225 3.31 -25.22 5.46
N ILE A 226 3.02 -23.91 5.42
CA ILE A 226 1.90 -23.32 6.17
C ILE A 226 0.58 -23.88 5.63
N ALA A 227 0.39 -23.91 4.33
CA ALA A 227 -0.82 -24.42 3.68
C ALA A 227 -1.05 -25.89 4.03
N ALA A 228 -0.02 -26.73 3.90
CA ALA A 228 -0.10 -28.16 4.29
C ALA A 228 -0.48 -28.36 5.77
N GLY A 229 -0.05 -27.45 6.66
CA GLY A 229 -0.37 -27.51 8.09
C GLY A 229 -1.79 -27.10 8.44
N CYS A 230 -2.57 -26.50 7.52
CA CYS A 230 -3.91 -25.96 7.80
C CYS A 230 -4.93 -26.23 6.67
N ASP A 231 -4.69 -27.24 5.84
CA ASP A 231 -5.53 -27.59 4.68
C ASP A 231 -5.84 -26.39 3.78
N GLY A 232 -4.81 -25.58 3.53
CA GLY A 232 -4.86 -24.36 2.73
C GLY A 232 -4.35 -24.56 1.30
N GLU A 233 -4.43 -23.50 0.52
CA GLU A 233 -3.96 -23.44 -0.86
C GLU A 233 -2.83 -22.42 -1.06
N VAL A 234 -1.95 -22.70 -2.02
CA VAL A 234 -0.90 -21.80 -2.47
C VAL A 234 -1.17 -21.44 -3.94
N PRO A 235 -1.45 -20.17 -4.27
CA PRO A 235 -1.67 -19.78 -5.65
C PRO A 235 -0.39 -19.89 -6.47
N PRO A 236 -0.46 -19.91 -7.82
CA PRO A 236 0.71 -19.76 -8.67
C PRO A 236 1.37 -18.39 -8.44
N PHE A 237 2.54 -18.18 -9.04
CA PHE A 237 3.16 -16.85 -8.98
C PHE A 237 2.23 -15.78 -9.56
N LEU A 238 1.89 -14.79 -8.75
CA LEU A 238 0.99 -13.69 -9.10
C LEU A 238 1.73 -12.35 -9.12
N LYS A 239 1.49 -11.56 -10.17
CA LYS A 239 1.96 -10.17 -10.22
C LYS A 239 1.11 -9.29 -9.29
N VAL A 240 1.59 -8.08 -9.00
CA VAL A 240 0.91 -7.15 -8.06
C VAL A 240 -0.57 -6.91 -8.41
N ARG A 241 -0.92 -6.80 -9.70
CA ARG A 241 -2.31 -6.62 -10.15
C ARG A 241 -3.16 -7.86 -9.87
N GLU A 242 -2.60 -9.04 -10.08
CA GLU A 242 -3.26 -10.34 -9.85
C GLU A 242 -3.43 -10.59 -8.35
N MET A 243 -2.40 -10.26 -7.55
CA MET A 243 -2.50 -10.25 -6.08
C MET A 243 -3.62 -9.35 -5.59
N ALA A 244 -3.79 -8.15 -6.19
CA ALA A 244 -4.88 -7.26 -5.83
C ALA A 244 -6.26 -7.88 -6.10
N ALA A 245 -6.42 -8.68 -7.16
CA ALA A 245 -7.66 -9.41 -7.43
C ALA A 245 -7.94 -10.47 -6.37
N VAL A 246 -6.93 -11.25 -5.97
CA VAL A 246 -7.05 -12.24 -4.90
C VAL A 246 -7.38 -11.58 -3.57
N LEU A 247 -6.70 -10.48 -3.21
CA LEU A 247 -7.02 -9.73 -2.00
C LEU A 247 -8.46 -9.18 -2.02
N ALA A 248 -8.92 -8.70 -3.17
CA ALA A 248 -10.27 -8.13 -3.30
C ALA A 248 -11.39 -9.16 -3.14
N GLY A 249 -11.17 -10.44 -3.45
CA GLY A 249 -12.14 -11.52 -3.26
C GLY A 249 -12.13 -12.14 -1.86
N ALA A 250 -11.11 -11.89 -1.05
CA ALA A 250 -10.95 -12.54 0.25
C ALA A 250 -12.04 -12.14 1.26
N GLN A 251 -12.45 -13.08 2.11
CA GLN A 251 -13.35 -12.83 3.25
C GLN A 251 -12.60 -12.14 4.41
N SER A 252 -11.33 -12.45 4.56
CA SER A 252 -10.43 -11.87 5.55
C SER A 252 -8.99 -11.89 5.04
N ILE A 253 -8.17 -10.97 5.54
CA ILE A 253 -6.75 -10.89 5.26
C ILE A 253 -5.99 -10.79 6.58
N ILE A 254 -5.06 -11.70 6.79
CA ILE A 254 -4.16 -11.68 7.94
C ILE A 254 -2.74 -11.58 7.39
N GLY A 255 -2.02 -10.53 7.73
CA GLY A 255 -0.71 -10.31 7.14
C GLY A 255 0.26 -9.53 8.02
N LEU A 256 1.55 -9.76 7.77
CA LEU A 256 2.61 -8.94 8.35
C LEU A 256 2.53 -7.49 7.85
N ASP A 257 3.26 -6.58 8.50
CA ASP A 257 3.46 -5.20 8.06
C ASP A 257 4.14 -5.15 6.68
N THR A 258 3.34 -5.35 5.64
CA THR A 258 3.75 -5.37 4.24
C THR A 258 2.78 -4.62 3.34
N GLY A 259 3.24 -4.27 2.13
CA GLY A 259 2.41 -3.56 1.16
C GLY A 259 1.13 -4.28 0.76
N PHE A 260 1.12 -5.61 0.73
CA PHE A 260 -0.08 -6.38 0.39
C PHE A 260 -1.13 -6.38 1.49
N THR A 261 -0.71 -6.38 2.76
CA THR A 261 -1.63 -6.23 3.89
C THR A 261 -2.33 -4.86 3.85
N HIS A 262 -1.58 -3.80 3.61
CA HIS A 262 -2.14 -2.46 3.42
C HIS A 262 -3.05 -2.37 2.19
N LEU A 263 -2.69 -3.06 1.09
CA LEU A 263 -3.50 -3.10 -0.12
C LEU A 263 -4.84 -3.81 0.11
N GLY A 264 -4.85 -4.89 0.88
CA GLY A 264 -6.07 -5.60 1.27
C GLY A 264 -7.04 -4.71 2.06
N ALA A 265 -6.54 -4.00 3.08
CA ALA A 265 -7.32 -3.02 3.83
C ALA A 265 -7.82 -1.87 2.93
N ALA A 266 -6.98 -1.38 2.02
CA ALA A 266 -7.33 -0.33 1.06
C ALA A 266 -8.41 -0.75 0.06
N LEU A 267 -8.51 -2.05 -0.26
CA LEU A 267 -9.57 -2.65 -1.06
C LEU A 267 -10.88 -2.90 -0.26
N GLY A 268 -10.93 -2.43 1.00
CA GLY A 268 -12.11 -2.53 1.85
C GLY A 268 -12.32 -3.92 2.48
N ARG A 269 -11.29 -4.79 2.45
CA ARG A 269 -11.42 -6.12 3.03
C ARG A 269 -11.11 -6.13 4.52
N PRO A 270 -11.83 -6.95 5.31
CA PRO A 270 -11.47 -7.16 6.71
C PRO A 270 -10.02 -7.60 6.82
N THR A 271 -9.21 -6.84 7.59
CA THR A 271 -7.75 -7.03 7.58
C THR A 271 -7.16 -6.94 8.99
N ILE A 272 -6.37 -7.94 9.37
CA ILE A 272 -5.55 -7.97 10.58
C ILE A 272 -4.09 -7.77 10.18
N GLY A 273 -3.49 -6.66 10.62
CA GLY A 273 -2.07 -6.38 10.45
C GLY A 273 -1.25 -6.82 11.66
N ILE A 274 -0.23 -7.66 11.44
CA ILE A 274 0.69 -8.16 12.46
C ILE A 274 1.99 -7.36 12.40
N TYR A 275 2.35 -6.69 13.50
CA TYR A 275 3.51 -5.82 13.61
C TYR A 275 4.51 -6.38 14.63
N CYS A 276 5.68 -6.84 14.15
CA CYS A 276 6.73 -7.39 15.01
C CYS A 276 7.85 -6.36 15.30
N ASP A 277 8.06 -5.39 14.40
CA ASP A 277 9.19 -4.42 14.48
C ASP A 277 8.80 -3.00 14.01
N HIS A 278 7.53 -2.64 14.03
CA HIS A 278 7.07 -1.31 13.63
C HIS A 278 5.89 -0.84 14.49
N ASP A 279 5.82 0.47 14.75
CA ASP A 279 4.70 1.07 15.47
C ASP A 279 3.49 1.24 14.52
N PRO A 280 2.37 0.51 14.74
CA PRO A 280 1.18 0.65 13.92
C PRO A 280 0.51 2.02 14.04
N GLY A 281 0.76 2.79 15.08
CA GLY A 281 0.28 4.17 15.21
C GLY A 281 0.77 5.08 14.09
N LEU A 282 1.94 4.81 13.52
CA LEU A 282 2.54 5.61 12.44
C LEU A 282 2.14 5.15 11.04
N ALA A 283 1.92 3.85 10.84
CA ALA A 283 1.62 3.28 9.53
C ALA A 283 0.85 1.95 9.64
N GLY A 284 -0.07 1.84 10.59
CA GLY A 284 -0.94 0.67 10.73
C GLY A 284 -1.90 0.49 9.55
N VAL A 285 -2.52 -0.69 9.47
CA VAL A 285 -3.55 -0.92 8.46
C VAL A 285 -4.73 0.02 8.68
N THR A 286 -5.19 0.62 7.60
CA THR A 286 -6.37 1.47 7.58
C THR A 286 -7.15 1.24 6.29
N GLY A 287 -8.46 1.28 6.35
CA GLY A 287 -9.34 0.98 5.22
C GLY A 287 -10.81 1.24 5.58
N SER A 288 -11.71 1.06 4.63
CA SER A 288 -13.15 1.21 4.82
C SER A 288 -13.81 -0.03 5.44
N GLY A 289 -13.16 -1.19 5.36
CA GLY A 289 -13.58 -2.42 6.02
C GLY A 289 -13.18 -2.46 7.50
N TRP A 290 -13.51 -3.56 8.16
CA TRP A 290 -13.01 -3.83 9.51
C TRP A 290 -11.49 -4.02 9.49
N VAL A 291 -10.76 -3.26 10.28
CA VAL A 291 -9.29 -3.34 10.36
C VAL A 291 -8.82 -3.38 11.80
N ALA A 292 -7.80 -4.18 12.06
CA ALA A 292 -7.13 -4.23 13.34
C ALA A 292 -5.61 -4.37 13.16
N SER A 293 -4.86 -3.76 14.08
CA SER A 293 -3.41 -3.91 14.17
C SER A 293 -3.04 -4.54 15.50
N VAL A 294 -2.08 -5.46 15.51
CA VAL A 294 -1.61 -6.14 16.71
C VAL A 294 -0.10 -6.21 16.76
N GLY A 295 0.48 -6.03 17.94
CA GLY A 295 1.92 -5.95 18.15
C GLY A 295 2.47 -4.54 18.05
N GLY A 296 3.78 -4.43 17.85
CA GLY A 296 4.48 -3.15 17.83
C GLY A 296 6.00 -3.33 17.74
N LYS A 297 6.71 -2.22 17.83
CA LYS A 297 8.18 -2.26 17.79
C LYS A 297 8.74 -3.06 18.97
N GLY A 298 9.40 -4.19 18.66
CA GLY A 298 9.93 -5.12 19.66
C GLY A 298 8.87 -5.93 20.43
N GLN A 299 7.61 -5.89 19.99
CA GLN A 299 6.48 -6.59 20.62
C GLN A 299 5.87 -7.59 19.64
N VAL A 300 6.50 -8.76 19.52
CA VAL A 300 5.98 -9.84 18.65
C VAL A 300 4.68 -10.39 19.22
N PRO A 301 3.53 -10.28 18.51
CA PRO A 301 2.24 -10.72 19.02
C PRO A 301 2.22 -12.21 19.33
N ARG A 302 1.52 -12.59 20.39
CA ARG A 302 1.24 -14.00 20.66
C ARG A 302 0.15 -14.51 19.71
N GLN A 303 0.11 -15.82 19.49
CA GLN A 303 -0.93 -16.47 18.69
C GLN A 303 -2.35 -16.10 19.17
N GLN A 304 -2.57 -16.11 20.47
CA GLN A 304 -3.88 -15.82 21.09
C GLN A 304 -4.33 -14.38 20.80
N ASP A 305 -3.41 -13.43 20.71
CA ASP A 305 -3.75 -12.03 20.42
C ASP A 305 -4.33 -11.90 18.99
N VAL A 306 -3.78 -12.64 18.01
CA VAL A 306 -4.27 -12.67 16.63
C VAL A 306 -5.58 -13.45 16.51
N LEU A 307 -5.69 -14.62 17.15
CA LEU A 307 -6.92 -15.43 17.16
C LEU A 307 -8.08 -14.67 17.80
N GLY A 308 -7.88 -13.96 18.89
CA GLY A 308 -8.91 -13.12 19.53
C GLY A 308 -9.38 -11.96 18.65
N LEU A 309 -8.51 -11.43 17.75
CA LEU A 309 -8.93 -10.44 16.75
C LEU A 309 -9.78 -11.12 15.65
N LEU A 310 -9.40 -12.29 15.21
CA LEU A 310 -10.14 -13.06 14.21
C LEU A 310 -11.52 -13.43 14.71
N ASP A 311 -11.66 -13.87 15.95
CA ASP A 311 -12.96 -14.20 16.56
C ASP A 311 -13.88 -12.97 16.63
N ARG A 312 -13.35 -11.80 17.02
CA ARG A 312 -14.11 -10.53 16.98
C ARG A 312 -14.57 -10.16 15.57
N GLN A 313 -13.73 -10.42 14.56
CA GLN A 313 -14.12 -10.19 13.17
C GLN A 313 -15.30 -11.08 12.76
N PHE A 314 -15.29 -12.37 13.15
CA PHE A 314 -16.38 -13.31 12.86
C PHE A 314 -17.70 -12.88 13.52
N GLU A 315 -17.66 -12.49 14.79
CA GLU A 315 -18.83 -12.00 15.54
C GLU A 315 -19.45 -10.78 14.85
N GLN A 316 -18.61 -9.83 14.41
CA GLN A 316 -19.10 -8.62 13.75
C GLN A 316 -19.70 -8.91 12.36
N ALA A 317 -19.13 -9.86 11.61
CA ALA A 317 -19.69 -10.32 10.34
C ALA A 317 -21.06 -10.98 10.53
N TYR A 318 -21.22 -11.80 11.57
CA TYR A 318 -22.49 -12.46 11.92
C TYR A 318 -23.58 -11.44 12.29
N CYS A 319 -23.26 -10.48 13.17
CA CYS A 319 -24.21 -9.41 13.56
C CYS A 319 -24.65 -8.54 12.37
N SER A 320 -23.78 -8.38 11.37
CA SER A 320 -24.09 -7.57 10.17
C SER A 320 -24.99 -8.31 9.18
N SER A 321 -24.92 -9.63 9.12
CA SER A 321 -25.76 -10.48 8.25
C SER A 321 -27.18 -10.61 8.79
N THR A 322 -27.35 -10.70 10.11
CA THR A 322 -28.67 -10.81 10.75
C THR A 322 -29.48 -9.51 10.66
N ARG A 323 -28.83 -8.34 10.56
CA ARG A 323 -29.53 -7.05 10.40
C ARG A 323 -29.96 -6.74 8.96
N ARG A 324 -29.48 -7.46 7.96
CA ARG A 324 -29.86 -7.28 6.55
C ARG A 324 -30.96 -8.25 6.08
N GLY A 325 -31.31 -9.25 6.90
CA GLY A 325 -32.31 -10.28 6.62
C GLY A 325 -33.64 -10.09 7.41
N GLY A 326 -33.79 -9.01 8.16
CA GLY A 326 -35.01 -8.57 8.79
C GLY A 326 -35.44 -7.23 8.20
#